data_bbfd5f13958215b6035fd76b67d18327
#
_entry.id   bbfd5f13958215b6035fd76b67d18327
#
_cell.length_a   1.000
_cell.length_b   1.000
_cell.length_c   1.000
_cell.angle_alpha   90.00
_cell.angle_beta   90.00
_cell.angle_gamma   90.00
#
_symmetry.space_group_name_H-M   'P 1'
#
loop_
_entity.id
_entity.type
_entity.pdbx_description
1 polymer ?
#
loop_
_entity_poly.entity_id
_entity_poly.type
_entity_poly.pdbx_seq_one_letter_code
_entity_poly.pdbx_strand_id
1 'polypeptide(L)'
;MKAKVKRLGPVKIIILLIMLVGTICSYVFHDYIFASDSIFNRGISTSEFLNSLLALVPNIVRAIQVITIILVATSIIIGIINRLFTKTQREITVVKLTSSIIKWVAAIILVIAVLAIWGVDTTALITGAGVLTLIVGLGMQSLISDIVAGLFIVFENEFNVGDIITVDGFRGTVVSIGIRTTQLEAVGNVKIFNNSEIRGVLNQTVKPSKAKTLIDIEYGDSLARVEEIIKNKLPEIKIEGVIGEIVYDGVAALGASGVTLQFTADCDENDIFAVQRAMNGRLKVMFDENGIVMPFNQLGVHMDKK
;
A
#
# COMPACT_ATOMS: atom_id res chain seq x y z
N MET A 1 -29.83 -9.35 -1.98
CA MET A 1 -29.91 -10.68 -1.34
C MET A 1 -28.77 -10.78 -0.32
N LYS A 2 -29.03 -10.66 0.98
CA LYS A 2 -28.00 -10.71 2.02
C LYS A 2 -27.51 -12.15 2.15
N ALA A 3 -26.30 -12.43 1.72
CA ALA A 3 -25.68 -13.75 1.90
C ALA A 3 -25.48 -13.97 3.41
N LYS A 4 -26.28 -14.86 3.99
CA LYS A 4 -26.14 -15.28 5.39
C LYS A 4 -24.83 -16.05 5.52
N VAL A 5 -23.85 -15.45 6.18
CA VAL A 5 -22.68 -16.17 6.66
C VAL A 5 -23.17 -17.31 7.57
N LYS A 6 -22.80 -18.53 7.22
CA LYS A 6 -23.18 -19.73 7.97
C LYS A 6 -22.48 -19.64 9.34
N ARG A 7 -23.16 -19.12 10.35
CA ARG A 7 -22.70 -19.20 11.75
C ARG A 7 -22.45 -20.67 12.07
N LEU A 8 -21.43 -20.95 12.87
CA LEU A 8 -21.22 -22.28 13.39
C LEU A 8 -22.55 -22.78 13.95
N GLY A 9 -23.06 -23.91 13.44
CA GLY A 9 -24.32 -24.44 13.92
C GLY A 9 -24.21 -24.73 15.42
N PRO A 10 -25.32 -24.60 16.20
CA PRO A 10 -25.29 -24.78 17.64
C PRO A 10 -24.72 -26.16 18.05
N VAL A 11 -24.94 -27.18 17.25
CA VAL A 11 -24.40 -28.53 17.46
C VAL A 11 -22.85 -28.53 17.41
N LYS A 12 -22.23 -27.81 16.50
CA LYS A 12 -20.76 -27.71 16.42
C LYS A 12 -20.15 -26.96 17.61
N ILE A 13 -20.84 -25.92 18.09
CA ILE A 13 -20.43 -25.20 19.30
C ILE A 13 -20.50 -26.10 20.52
N ILE A 14 -21.56 -26.86 20.66
CA ILE A 14 -21.74 -27.81 21.78
C ILE A 14 -20.65 -28.90 21.75
N ILE A 15 -20.35 -29.48 20.57
CA ILE A 15 -19.29 -30.47 20.43
C ILE A 15 -17.93 -29.87 20.81
N LEU A 16 -17.59 -28.66 20.34
CA LEU A 16 -16.34 -27.98 20.69
C LEU A 16 -16.25 -27.65 22.18
N LEU A 17 -17.34 -27.27 22.82
CA LEU A 17 -17.40 -27.08 24.29
C LEU A 17 -17.19 -28.38 25.06
N ILE A 18 -17.84 -29.47 24.67
CA ILE A 18 -17.65 -30.78 25.30
C ILE A 18 -16.18 -31.22 25.17
N MET A 19 -15.59 -31.10 23.97
CA MET A 19 -14.19 -31.44 23.76
C MET A 19 -13.24 -30.52 24.57
N LEU A 20 -13.55 -29.24 24.71
CA LEU A 20 -12.77 -28.29 25.52
C LEU A 20 -12.83 -28.64 27.01
N VAL A 21 -14.01 -28.96 27.51
CA VAL A 21 -14.20 -29.42 28.90
C VAL A 21 -13.44 -30.74 29.13
N GLY A 22 -13.50 -31.69 28.21
CA GLY A 22 -12.73 -32.92 28.24
C GLY A 22 -11.20 -32.69 28.29
N THR A 23 -10.70 -31.74 27.50
CA THR A 23 -9.28 -31.33 27.53
C THR A 23 -8.87 -30.70 28.86
N ILE A 24 -9.71 -29.85 29.43
CA ILE A 24 -9.46 -29.23 30.74
C ILE A 24 -9.48 -30.31 31.86
N CYS A 25 -10.46 -31.19 31.83
CA CYS A 25 -10.50 -32.30 32.77
C CYS A 25 -9.26 -33.19 32.68
N SER A 26 -8.83 -33.54 31.48
CA SER A 26 -7.66 -34.38 31.29
C SER A 26 -6.35 -33.67 31.69
N TYR A 27 -6.29 -32.34 31.62
CA TYR A 27 -5.17 -31.55 32.14
C TYR A 27 -5.17 -31.52 33.69
N VAL A 28 -6.33 -31.37 34.31
CA VAL A 28 -6.48 -31.41 35.77
C VAL A 28 -6.11 -32.78 36.33
N PHE A 29 -6.47 -33.85 35.62
CA PHE A 29 -6.14 -35.22 36.01
C PHE A 29 -4.86 -35.71 35.31
N HIS A 30 -3.96 -34.83 34.95
CA HIS A 30 -2.72 -35.14 34.21
C HIS A 30 -1.90 -36.24 34.89
N ASP A 31 -1.70 -36.14 36.23
CA ASP A 31 -0.87 -37.07 36.97
C ASP A 31 -1.49 -38.45 37.07
N TYR A 32 -2.84 -38.55 37.09
CA TYR A 32 -3.52 -39.85 37.09
C TYR A 32 -3.45 -40.57 35.74
N ILE A 33 -3.34 -39.85 34.65
CA ILE A 33 -3.36 -40.40 33.28
C ILE A 33 -1.93 -40.64 32.77
N PHE A 34 -1.01 -39.74 33.05
CA PHE A 34 0.31 -39.70 32.40
C PHE A 34 1.48 -40.03 33.31
N ALA A 35 1.29 -40.13 34.65
CA ALA A 35 2.34 -40.52 35.56
C ALA A 35 2.83 -41.94 35.26
N SER A 36 4.13 -42.18 35.50
CA SER A 36 4.70 -43.52 35.36
C SER A 36 3.98 -44.60 36.23
N ASP A 37 3.41 -44.13 37.33
CA ASP A 37 2.66 -44.95 38.29
C ASP A 37 1.16 -45.03 38.00
N SER A 38 0.71 -44.42 36.90
CA SER A 38 -0.71 -44.47 36.53
C SER A 38 -1.16 -45.89 36.24
N ILE A 39 -2.44 -46.15 36.52
CA ILE A 39 -3.09 -47.44 36.27
C ILE A 39 -2.92 -47.86 34.79
N PHE A 40 -2.87 -46.91 33.88
CA PHE A 40 -2.71 -47.16 32.46
C PHE A 40 -1.30 -47.60 32.06
N ASN A 41 -0.26 -47.21 32.82
CA ASN A 41 1.13 -47.57 32.56
C ASN A 41 1.58 -48.83 33.35
N ARG A 42 1.01 -49.09 34.55
CA ARG A 42 1.35 -50.25 35.36
C ARG A 42 0.69 -51.57 34.90
N GLY A 43 -0.46 -51.45 34.21
CA GLY A 43 -1.31 -52.61 33.92
C GLY A 43 -2.02 -53.13 35.17
N ILE A 44 -3.27 -53.52 35.02
CA ILE A 44 -4.13 -54.03 36.14
C ILE A 44 -4.47 -55.49 35.94
N SER A 45 -4.21 -56.03 34.76
CA SER A 45 -4.70 -57.36 34.36
C SER A 45 -3.56 -58.36 34.19
N THR A 46 -3.86 -59.62 34.47
CA THR A 46 -2.99 -60.76 34.13
C THR A 46 -2.95 -61.04 32.62
N SER A 47 -3.80 -60.41 31.84
CA SER A 47 -3.82 -60.50 30.36
C SER A 47 -2.94 -59.45 29.70
N GLU A 48 -1.92 -59.89 28.97
CA GLU A 48 -1.02 -59.02 28.19
C GLU A 48 -1.78 -58.14 27.18
N PHE A 49 -2.85 -58.66 26.58
CA PHE A 49 -3.69 -57.97 25.64
C PHE A 49 -4.39 -56.72 26.26
N LEU A 50 -4.96 -56.89 27.46
CA LEU A 50 -5.61 -55.79 28.18
C LEU A 50 -4.61 -54.73 28.64
N ASN A 51 -3.42 -55.10 29.04
CA ASN A 51 -2.36 -54.17 29.42
C ASN A 51 -1.86 -53.37 28.20
N SER A 52 -1.75 -54.02 27.04
CA SER A 52 -1.40 -53.31 25.78
C SER A 52 -2.47 -52.29 25.36
N LEU A 53 -3.75 -52.60 25.53
CA LEU A 53 -4.84 -51.67 25.28
C LEU A 53 -4.84 -50.49 26.26
N LEU A 54 -4.57 -50.73 27.54
CA LEU A 54 -4.49 -49.67 28.54
C LEU A 54 -3.33 -48.71 28.27
N ALA A 55 -2.21 -49.23 27.80
CA ALA A 55 -1.04 -48.42 27.44
C ALA A 55 -1.30 -47.45 26.23
N LEU A 56 -2.33 -47.69 25.42
CA LEU A 56 -2.72 -46.76 24.32
C LEU A 56 -3.53 -45.56 24.83
N VAL A 57 -4.17 -45.67 26.01
CA VAL A 57 -5.07 -44.62 26.54
C VAL A 57 -4.38 -43.25 26.67
N PRO A 58 -3.16 -43.11 27.20
CA PRO A 58 -2.48 -41.81 27.26
C PRO A 58 -2.26 -41.18 25.89
N ASN A 59 -1.90 -41.97 24.88
CA ASN A 59 -1.69 -41.48 23.53
C ASN A 59 -3.01 -41.05 22.88
N ILE A 60 -4.08 -41.78 23.09
CA ILE A 60 -5.43 -41.41 22.61
C ILE A 60 -5.88 -40.10 23.26
N VAL A 61 -5.69 -39.95 24.58
CA VAL A 61 -6.05 -38.73 25.28
C VAL A 61 -5.25 -37.52 24.77
N ARG A 62 -3.92 -37.67 24.60
CA ARG A 62 -3.06 -36.61 24.00
C ARG A 62 -3.51 -36.25 22.60
N ALA A 63 -3.84 -37.23 21.76
CA ALA A 63 -4.32 -36.99 20.40
C ALA A 63 -5.63 -36.18 20.42
N ILE A 64 -6.60 -36.58 21.28
CA ILE A 64 -7.87 -35.84 21.41
C ILE A 64 -7.62 -34.40 21.90
N GLN A 65 -6.71 -34.17 22.84
CA GLN A 65 -6.35 -32.84 23.33
C GLN A 65 -5.81 -31.97 22.19
N VAL A 66 -4.81 -32.46 21.43
CA VAL A 66 -4.19 -31.71 20.31
C VAL A 66 -5.21 -31.43 19.21
N ILE A 67 -6.03 -32.42 18.82
CA ILE A 67 -7.12 -32.23 17.86
C ILE A 67 -8.06 -31.11 18.32
N THR A 68 -8.47 -31.16 19.60
CA THR A 68 -9.38 -30.15 20.17
C THR A 68 -8.77 -28.75 20.13
N ILE A 69 -7.52 -28.59 20.56
CA ILE A 69 -6.82 -27.29 20.57
C ILE A 69 -6.75 -26.72 19.15
N ILE A 70 -6.32 -27.52 18.17
CA ILE A 70 -6.20 -27.08 16.77
C ILE A 70 -7.57 -26.70 16.19
N LEU A 71 -8.62 -27.50 16.43
CA LEU A 71 -9.98 -27.21 15.94
C LEU A 71 -10.57 -25.95 16.58
N VAL A 72 -10.38 -25.77 17.90
CA VAL A 72 -10.85 -24.57 18.62
C VAL A 72 -10.10 -23.34 18.12
N ALA A 73 -8.78 -23.39 18.05
CA ALA A 73 -7.97 -22.28 17.54
C ALA A 73 -8.37 -21.88 16.11
N THR A 74 -8.49 -22.87 15.21
CA THR A 74 -8.94 -22.67 13.83
C THR A 74 -10.34 -22.04 13.78
N SER A 75 -11.26 -22.52 14.62
CA SER A 75 -12.63 -22.00 14.68
C SER A 75 -12.68 -20.55 15.19
N ILE A 76 -11.85 -20.22 16.19
CA ILE A 76 -11.75 -18.86 16.73
C ILE A 76 -11.19 -17.92 15.63
N ILE A 77 -10.09 -18.28 14.98
CA ILE A 77 -9.48 -17.47 13.93
C ILE A 77 -10.50 -17.21 12.79
N ILE A 78 -11.15 -18.27 12.28
CA ILE A 78 -12.15 -18.13 11.23
C ILE A 78 -13.36 -17.32 11.73
N GLY A 79 -13.76 -17.48 13.00
CA GLY A 79 -14.84 -16.72 13.62
C GLY A 79 -14.54 -15.20 13.65
N ILE A 80 -13.33 -14.83 14.04
CA ILE A 80 -12.86 -13.43 14.05
C ILE A 80 -12.87 -12.87 12.63
N ILE A 81 -12.28 -13.56 11.66
CA ILE A 81 -12.24 -13.13 10.25
C ILE A 81 -13.66 -12.93 9.71
N ASN A 82 -14.55 -13.88 9.93
CA ASN A 82 -15.95 -13.77 9.53
C ASN A 82 -16.66 -12.56 10.15
N ARG A 83 -16.34 -12.23 11.39
CA ARG A 83 -16.98 -11.09 12.09
C ARG A 83 -16.51 -9.74 11.58
N LEU A 84 -15.23 -9.66 11.17
CA LEU A 84 -14.61 -8.41 10.73
C LEU A 84 -14.93 -8.08 9.25
N PHE A 85 -15.01 -9.08 8.37
CA PHE A 85 -14.95 -8.91 6.91
C PHE A 85 -16.17 -9.47 6.15
N THR A 86 -17.39 -9.39 6.67
CA THR A 86 -18.57 -9.99 5.99
C THR A 86 -19.66 -8.99 5.63
N LYS A 87 -19.28 -7.81 5.13
CA LYS A 87 -20.26 -6.77 4.76
C LYS A 87 -20.61 -6.79 3.27
N THR A 88 -19.66 -7.08 2.39
CA THR A 88 -19.83 -7.07 0.92
C THR A 88 -19.66 -8.45 0.30
N GLN A 89 -20.18 -8.66 -0.94
CA GLN A 89 -20.01 -9.93 -1.68
C GLN A 89 -18.53 -10.24 -1.96
N ARG A 90 -17.72 -9.22 -2.20
CA ARG A 90 -16.28 -9.35 -2.42
C ARG A 90 -15.58 -9.85 -1.15
N GLU A 91 -15.90 -9.26 -0.01
CA GLU A 91 -15.37 -9.68 1.29
C GLU A 91 -15.73 -11.13 1.62
N ILE A 92 -16.98 -11.55 1.37
CA ILE A 92 -17.42 -12.93 1.59
C ILE A 92 -16.57 -13.93 0.78
N THR A 93 -16.23 -13.60 -0.47
CA THR A 93 -15.41 -14.47 -1.31
C THR A 93 -13.98 -14.57 -0.76
N VAL A 94 -13.38 -13.44 -0.38
CA VAL A 94 -12.04 -13.41 0.23
C VAL A 94 -12.02 -14.22 1.52
N VAL A 95 -12.99 -14.01 2.40
CA VAL A 95 -13.10 -14.75 3.68
C VAL A 95 -13.25 -16.27 3.46
N LYS A 96 -14.01 -16.70 2.45
CA LYS A 96 -14.14 -18.12 2.12
C LYS A 96 -12.80 -18.72 1.67
N LEU A 97 -12.07 -18.03 0.79
CA LEU A 97 -10.76 -18.47 0.31
C LEU A 97 -9.76 -18.56 1.47
N THR A 98 -9.63 -17.48 2.24
CA THR A 98 -8.73 -17.43 3.42
C THR A 98 -9.08 -18.52 4.44
N SER A 99 -10.38 -18.72 4.74
CA SER A 99 -10.82 -19.79 5.64
C SER A 99 -10.48 -21.18 5.11
N SER A 100 -10.51 -21.40 3.81
CA SER A 100 -10.11 -22.67 3.21
C SER A 100 -8.62 -22.92 3.37
N ILE A 101 -7.78 -21.91 3.11
CA ILE A 101 -6.32 -21.99 3.31
C ILE A 101 -6.00 -22.30 4.78
N ILE A 102 -6.62 -21.59 5.73
CA ILE A 102 -6.42 -21.84 7.17
C ILE A 102 -6.77 -23.27 7.56
N LYS A 103 -7.88 -23.82 7.03
CA LYS A 103 -8.28 -25.20 7.30
C LYS A 103 -7.29 -26.22 6.73
N TRP A 104 -6.78 -25.98 5.52
CA TRP A 104 -5.75 -26.85 4.92
C TRP A 104 -4.46 -26.84 5.74
N VAL A 105 -3.98 -25.69 6.15
CA VAL A 105 -2.80 -25.57 7.01
C VAL A 105 -3.03 -26.24 8.35
N ALA A 106 -4.17 -26.00 8.98
CA ALA A 106 -4.55 -26.65 10.24
C ALA A 106 -4.63 -28.18 10.11
N ALA A 107 -5.14 -28.70 8.99
CA ALA A 107 -5.19 -30.13 8.74
C ALA A 107 -3.79 -30.76 8.60
N ILE A 108 -2.86 -30.08 7.92
CA ILE A 108 -1.47 -30.56 7.81
C ILE A 108 -0.81 -30.60 9.19
N ILE A 109 -0.93 -29.51 9.97
CA ILE A 109 -0.39 -29.45 11.34
C ILE A 109 -0.99 -30.56 12.21
N LEU A 110 -2.29 -30.79 12.10
CA LEU A 110 -3.01 -31.82 12.86
C LEU A 110 -2.48 -33.21 12.52
N VAL A 111 -2.32 -33.56 11.26
CA VAL A 111 -1.78 -34.85 10.81
C VAL A 111 -0.38 -35.09 11.39
N ILE A 112 0.52 -34.08 11.24
CA ILE A 112 1.89 -34.18 11.75
C ILE A 112 1.88 -34.38 13.28
N ALA A 113 1.09 -33.61 14.00
CA ALA A 113 1.02 -33.66 15.46
C ALA A 113 0.46 -35.01 15.96
N VAL A 114 -0.56 -35.57 15.31
CA VAL A 114 -1.11 -36.88 15.66
C VAL A 114 -0.09 -37.98 15.40
N LEU A 115 0.60 -37.97 14.24
CA LEU A 115 1.65 -38.95 13.94
C LEU A 115 2.78 -38.91 14.96
N ALA A 116 3.20 -37.75 15.41
CA ALA A 116 4.22 -37.58 16.44
C ALA A 116 3.81 -38.19 17.79
N ILE A 117 2.53 -38.02 18.18
CA ILE A 117 1.99 -38.63 19.41
C ILE A 117 2.05 -40.18 19.36
N TRP A 118 1.87 -40.73 18.17
CA TRP A 118 1.96 -42.20 17.96
C TRP A 118 3.38 -42.70 17.77
N GLY A 119 4.40 -41.87 17.98
CA GLY A 119 5.81 -42.22 17.90
C GLY A 119 6.36 -42.36 16.50
N VAL A 120 5.63 -41.90 15.48
CA VAL A 120 6.14 -41.82 14.09
C VAL A 120 7.16 -40.69 13.98
N ASP A 121 8.30 -40.97 13.39
CA ASP A 121 9.29 -39.92 13.08
C ASP A 121 8.72 -38.95 12.04
N THR A 122 8.41 -37.74 12.49
CA THR A 122 7.85 -36.67 11.66
C THR A 122 8.88 -35.72 11.09
N THR A 123 10.18 -35.97 11.30
CA THR A 123 11.28 -35.09 10.87
C THR A 123 11.23 -34.84 9.37
N ALA A 124 11.04 -35.88 8.56
CA ALA A 124 10.92 -35.73 7.11
C ALA A 124 9.71 -34.90 6.69
N LEU A 125 8.56 -35.04 7.39
CA LEU A 125 7.35 -34.27 7.10
C LEU A 125 7.54 -32.80 7.45
N ILE A 126 8.15 -32.50 8.60
CA ILE A 126 8.44 -31.12 9.04
C ILE A 126 9.44 -30.48 8.09
N THR A 127 10.50 -31.19 7.70
CA THR A 127 11.49 -30.69 6.74
C THR A 127 10.83 -30.40 5.39
N GLY A 128 10.01 -31.31 4.87
CA GLY A 128 9.26 -31.11 3.63
C GLY A 128 8.29 -29.91 3.69
N ALA A 129 7.58 -29.77 4.80
CA ALA A 129 6.72 -28.61 5.04
C ALA A 129 7.52 -27.30 5.09
N GLY A 130 8.74 -27.31 5.67
CA GLY A 130 9.65 -26.18 5.68
C GLY A 130 10.09 -25.76 4.28
N VAL A 131 10.45 -26.72 3.42
CA VAL A 131 10.79 -26.45 2.01
C VAL A 131 9.60 -25.86 1.25
N LEU A 132 8.41 -26.42 1.43
CA LEU A 132 7.19 -25.86 0.81
C LEU A 132 6.91 -24.43 1.29
N THR A 133 7.11 -24.16 2.58
CA THR A 133 6.96 -22.80 3.14
C THR A 133 7.93 -21.82 2.51
N LEU A 134 9.20 -22.24 2.29
CA LEU A 134 10.19 -21.42 1.60
C LEU A 134 9.76 -21.11 0.16
N ILE A 135 9.30 -22.11 -0.59
CA ILE A 135 8.85 -21.91 -1.99
C ILE A 135 7.67 -20.94 -2.05
N VAL A 136 6.68 -21.11 -1.17
CA VAL A 136 5.53 -20.19 -1.08
C VAL A 136 5.98 -18.78 -0.68
N GLY A 137 6.90 -18.66 0.29
CA GLY A 137 7.46 -17.39 0.73
C GLY A 137 8.16 -16.63 -0.40
N LEU A 138 9.00 -17.31 -1.18
CA LEU A 138 9.65 -16.73 -2.35
C LEU A 138 8.63 -16.30 -3.42
N GLY A 139 7.59 -17.12 -3.65
CA GLY A 139 6.52 -16.77 -4.57
C GLY A 139 5.67 -15.56 -4.13
N MET A 140 5.62 -15.26 -2.83
CA MET A 140 4.88 -14.13 -2.26
C MET A 140 5.75 -12.91 -1.93
N GLN A 141 7.04 -12.94 -2.26
CA GLN A 141 7.99 -11.88 -1.89
C GLN A 141 7.55 -10.49 -2.34
N SER A 142 7.09 -10.35 -3.60
CA SER A 142 6.60 -9.07 -4.13
C SER A 142 5.37 -8.56 -3.38
N LEU A 143 4.44 -9.46 -3.04
CA LEU A 143 3.25 -9.10 -2.27
C LEU A 143 3.61 -8.55 -0.88
N ILE A 144 4.54 -9.21 -0.20
CA ILE A 144 5.01 -8.76 1.13
C ILE A 144 5.72 -7.42 1.00
N SER A 145 6.58 -7.25 -0.02
CA SER A 145 7.25 -5.98 -0.31
C SER A 145 6.25 -4.83 -0.54
N ASP A 146 5.19 -5.08 -1.32
CA ASP A 146 4.14 -4.09 -1.57
C ASP A 146 3.43 -3.66 -0.28
N ILE A 147 3.11 -4.62 0.59
CA ILE A 147 2.43 -4.36 1.86
C ILE A 147 3.32 -3.54 2.80
N VAL A 148 4.58 -3.92 2.91
CA VAL A 148 5.57 -3.22 3.76
C VAL A 148 5.78 -1.79 3.24
N ALA A 149 5.97 -1.62 1.93
CA ALA A 149 6.11 -0.29 1.32
C ALA A 149 4.87 0.58 1.56
N GLY A 150 3.65 0.03 1.36
CA GLY A 150 2.41 0.77 1.63
C GLY A 150 2.27 1.20 3.09
N LEU A 151 2.75 0.38 4.02
CA LEU A 151 2.78 0.72 5.44
C LEU A 151 3.74 1.90 5.70
N PHE A 152 4.95 1.88 5.12
CA PHE A 152 5.94 2.96 5.28
C PHE A 152 5.47 4.26 4.66
N ILE A 153 4.88 4.25 3.45
CA ILE A 153 4.28 5.44 2.82
C ILE A 153 3.36 6.18 3.80
N VAL A 154 2.50 5.42 4.51
CA VAL A 154 1.56 6.01 5.48
C VAL A 154 2.24 6.42 6.78
N PHE A 155 3.17 5.61 7.32
CA PHE A 155 3.84 5.92 8.60
C PHE A 155 4.81 7.09 8.48
N GLU A 156 5.56 7.19 7.39
CA GLU A 156 6.52 8.26 7.17
C GLU A 156 5.87 9.50 6.58
N ASN A 157 4.58 9.42 6.23
CA ASN A 157 3.81 10.53 5.65
C ASN A 157 4.50 11.11 4.40
N GLU A 158 5.02 10.25 3.52
CA GLU A 158 5.71 10.67 2.31
C GLU A 158 4.80 11.48 1.39
N PHE A 159 3.55 11.05 1.26
CA PHE A 159 2.47 11.75 0.56
C PHE A 159 1.11 11.29 1.07
N ASN A 160 0.08 12.09 0.86
CA ASN A 160 -1.29 11.85 1.30
C ASN A 160 -2.27 11.75 0.12
N VAL A 161 -3.46 11.23 0.41
CA VAL A 161 -4.57 11.30 -0.54
C VAL A 161 -4.91 12.77 -0.79
N GLY A 162 -4.94 13.17 -2.06
CA GLY A 162 -5.13 14.54 -2.52
C GLY A 162 -3.84 15.24 -2.94
N ASP A 163 -2.66 14.74 -2.56
CA ASP A 163 -1.39 15.31 -3.02
C ASP A 163 -1.18 15.06 -4.51
N ILE A 164 -0.52 16.01 -5.18
CA ILE A 164 -0.04 15.84 -6.54
C ILE A 164 1.41 15.38 -6.48
N ILE A 165 1.63 14.18 -6.99
CA ILE A 165 2.95 13.56 -7.00
C ILE A 165 3.35 13.12 -8.41
N THR A 166 4.66 13.01 -8.62
CA THR A 166 5.21 12.40 -9.83
C THR A 166 5.98 11.14 -9.46
N VAL A 167 5.57 10.01 -10.05
CA VAL A 167 6.19 8.69 -9.89
C VAL A 167 6.51 8.14 -11.28
N ASP A 168 7.74 7.77 -11.55
CA ASP A 168 8.20 7.24 -12.86
C ASP A 168 7.73 8.11 -14.05
N GLY A 169 7.81 9.43 -13.91
CA GLY A 169 7.40 10.38 -14.94
C GLY A 169 5.88 10.56 -15.09
N PHE A 170 5.07 9.82 -14.33
CA PHE A 170 3.62 10.03 -14.30
C PHE A 170 3.24 10.99 -13.17
N ARG A 171 2.79 12.20 -13.54
CA ARG A 171 2.26 13.21 -12.62
C ARG A 171 0.76 13.02 -12.47
N GLY A 172 0.29 12.90 -11.22
CA GLY A 172 -1.14 12.75 -10.93
C GLY A 172 -1.48 13.04 -9.47
N THR A 173 -2.75 13.21 -9.21
CA THR A 173 -3.29 13.36 -7.85
C THR A 173 -3.47 11.98 -7.22
N VAL A 174 -3.06 11.82 -5.97
CA VAL A 174 -3.26 10.58 -5.20
C VAL A 174 -4.74 10.42 -4.86
N VAL A 175 -5.38 9.43 -5.46
CA VAL A 175 -6.81 9.11 -5.21
C VAL A 175 -6.96 8.19 -4.01
N SER A 176 -6.07 7.20 -3.89
CA SER A 176 -6.11 6.25 -2.79
C SER A 176 -4.76 5.62 -2.54
N ILE A 177 -4.47 5.36 -1.27
CA ILE A 177 -3.33 4.58 -0.80
C ILE A 177 -3.90 3.30 -0.20
N GLY A 178 -3.69 2.18 -0.90
CA GLY A 178 -4.14 0.85 -0.45
C GLY A 178 -3.02 0.06 0.21
N ILE A 179 -3.35 -1.11 0.74
CA ILE A 179 -2.37 -2.00 1.40
C ILE A 179 -1.25 -2.41 0.44
N ARG A 180 -1.58 -2.65 -0.85
CA ARG A 180 -0.65 -3.14 -1.87
C ARG A 180 -0.38 -2.13 -2.98
N THR A 181 -1.33 -1.26 -3.27
CA THR A 181 -1.29 -0.38 -4.44
C THR A 181 -1.73 1.03 -4.10
N THR A 182 -1.08 2.00 -4.74
CA THR A 182 -1.47 3.41 -4.74
C THR A 182 -2.04 3.79 -6.10
N GLN A 183 -3.09 4.60 -6.12
CA GLN A 183 -3.75 5.05 -7.34
C GLN A 183 -3.54 6.54 -7.54
N LEU A 184 -3.05 6.90 -8.74
CA LEU A 184 -2.88 8.28 -9.18
C LEU A 184 -3.84 8.58 -10.33
N GLU A 185 -4.49 9.74 -10.27
CA GLU A 185 -5.38 10.23 -11.32
C GLU A 185 -4.73 11.42 -12.05
N ALA A 186 -4.75 11.38 -13.38
CA ALA A 186 -4.34 12.48 -14.23
C ALA A 186 -5.22 12.54 -15.48
N VAL A 187 -5.79 13.70 -15.76
CA VAL A 187 -6.59 13.98 -16.99
C VAL A 187 -7.66 12.89 -17.23
N GLY A 188 -8.37 12.50 -16.16
CA GLY A 188 -9.44 11.50 -16.23
C GLY A 188 -8.98 10.04 -16.34
N ASN A 189 -7.68 9.77 -16.29
CA ASN A 189 -7.11 8.43 -16.27
C ASN A 189 -6.57 8.11 -14.89
N VAL A 190 -6.80 6.87 -14.42
CA VAL A 190 -6.26 6.37 -13.16
C VAL A 190 -5.16 5.35 -13.46
N LYS A 191 -3.95 5.65 -12.98
CA LYS A 191 -2.83 4.71 -13.02
C LYS A 191 -2.64 4.07 -11.64
N ILE A 192 -2.46 2.75 -11.63
CA ILE A 192 -2.28 1.96 -10.40
C ILE A 192 -0.82 1.53 -10.33
N PHE A 193 -0.16 1.91 -9.24
CA PHE A 193 1.21 1.52 -8.94
C PHE A 193 1.22 0.49 -7.81
N ASN A 194 2.08 -0.51 -7.90
CA ASN A 194 2.40 -1.32 -6.73
C ASN A 194 3.22 -0.47 -5.75
N ASN A 195 2.93 -0.56 -4.47
CA ASN A 195 3.59 0.31 -3.49
C ASN A 195 5.12 0.11 -3.49
N SER A 196 5.60 -1.12 -3.68
CA SER A 196 7.05 -1.42 -3.72
C SER A 196 7.77 -0.88 -4.98
N GLU A 197 7.04 -0.51 -6.02
CA GLU A 197 7.57 0.11 -7.24
C GLU A 197 7.73 1.62 -7.09
N ILE A 198 7.07 2.24 -6.10
CA ILE A 198 7.18 3.67 -5.79
C ILE A 198 8.50 3.90 -5.05
N ARG A 199 9.58 4.16 -5.79
CA ARG A 199 10.93 4.28 -5.23
C ARG A 199 11.44 5.72 -5.11
N GLY A 200 10.82 6.63 -5.76
CA GLY A 200 11.20 8.05 -5.72
C GLY A 200 9.96 8.89 -6.02
N VAL A 201 9.58 9.72 -5.08
CA VAL A 201 8.39 10.55 -5.18
C VAL A 201 8.82 12.01 -5.22
N LEU A 202 8.39 12.72 -6.26
CA LEU A 202 8.40 14.17 -6.24
C LEU A 202 7.02 14.64 -5.79
N ASN A 203 6.90 15.06 -4.52
CA ASN A 203 5.66 15.64 -3.99
C ASN A 203 5.65 17.14 -4.28
N GLN A 204 4.68 17.57 -5.09
CA GLN A 204 4.55 18.95 -5.56
C GLN A 204 3.52 19.76 -4.75
N THR A 205 2.92 19.17 -3.70
CA THR A 205 1.88 19.83 -2.91
C THR A 205 2.41 20.35 -1.57
N VAL A 206 3.53 19.83 -1.08
CA VAL A 206 4.09 20.20 0.25
C VAL A 206 4.50 21.67 0.34
N LYS A 207 4.89 22.29 -0.77
CA LYS A 207 5.25 23.70 -0.85
C LYS A 207 4.52 24.32 -2.02
N PRO A 208 4.25 25.65 -1.98
CA PRO A 208 3.74 26.35 -3.14
C PRO A 208 4.60 26.09 -4.36
N SER A 209 3.96 25.80 -5.46
CA SER A 209 4.62 25.62 -6.75
C SER A 209 4.87 26.97 -7.41
N LYS A 210 5.86 27.03 -8.30
CA LYS A 210 6.19 28.24 -9.03
C LYS A 210 5.69 28.17 -10.48
N ALA A 211 4.66 28.94 -10.80
CA ALA A 211 4.31 29.20 -12.20
C ALA A 211 5.41 30.04 -12.84
N LYS A 212 5.94 29.57 -13.97
CA LYS A 212 7.04 30.24 -14.68
C LYS A 212 6.59 30.68 -16.08
N THR A 213 6.85 31.92 -16.41
CA THR A 213 6.58 32.51 -17.72
C THR A 213 7.85 33.11 -18.29
N LEU A 214 8.11 32.85 -19.57
CA LEU A 214 9.21 33.43 -20.34
C LEU A 214 8.63 34.30 -21.44
N ILE A 215 9.13 35.52 -21.55
CA ILE A 215 8.69 36.45 -22.57
C ILE A 215 9.94 37.10 -23.22
N ASP A 216 9.95 37.10 -24.54
CA ASP A 216 11.04 37.71 -25.31
C ASP A 216 10.74 39.18 -25.62
N ILE A 217 11.74 40.03 -25.47
CA ILE A 217 11.74 41.43 -25.93
C ILE A 217 12.77 41.64 -27.04
N GLU A 218 12.55 42.65 -27.90
CA GLU A 218 13.45 42.92 -29.00
C GLU A 218 14.81 43.43 -28.51
N TYR A 219 15.89 43.06 -29.19
CA TYR A 219 17.25 43.59 -28.89
C TYR A 219 17.38 45.12 -29.03
N GLY A 220 16.49 45.76 -29.80
CA GLY A 220 16.45 47.20 -29.95
C GLY A 220 15.93 47.96 -28.73
N ASP A 221 15.20 47.27 -27.83
CA ASP A 221 14.71 47.89 -26.60
C ASP A 221 15.81 48.03 -25.55
N SER A 222 15.81 49.15 -24.85
CA SER A 222 16.73 49.36 -23.72
C SER A 222 16.25 48.48 -22.53
N LEU A 223 17.06 47.53 -22.11
CA LEU A 223 16.77 46.68 -20.95
C LEU A 223 16.46 47.50 -19.68
N ALA A 224 17.24 48.59 -19.44
CA ALA A 224 17.02 49.46 -18.28
C ALA A 224 15.64 50.14 -18.30
N ARG A 225 15.16 50.57 -19.48
CA ARG A 225 13.81 51.13 -19.65
C ARG A 225 12.75 50.05 -19.38
N VAL A 226 12.95 48.86 -19.91
CA VAL A 226 12.00 47.74 -19.72
C VAL A 226 11.92 47.35 -18.27
N GLU A 227 13.04 47.24 -17.57
CA GLU A 227 13.09 46.91 -16.14
C GLU A 227 12.43 47.96 -15.26
N GLU A 228 12.58 49.24 -15.60
CA GLU A 228 11.90 50.36 -14.93
C GLU A 228 10.37 50.26 -15.09
N ILE A 229 9.89 49.96 -16.29
CA ILE A 229 8.46 49.74 -16.56
C ILE A 229 7.94 48.52 -15.76
N ILE A 230 8.68 47.41 -15.79
CA ILE A 230 8.33 46.18 -15.03
C ILE A 230 8.23 46.52 -13.54
N LYS A 231 9.22 47.19 -12.97
CA LYS A 231 9.26 47.55 -11.55
C LYS A 231 8.04 48.39 -11.13
N ASN A 232 7.57 49.29 -12.02
CA ASN A 232 6.45 50.16 -11.72
C ASN A 232 5.09 49.54 -11.99
N LYS A 233 4.96 48.65 -12.99
CA LYS A 233 3.68 48.12 -13.46
C LYS A 233 3.38 46.69 -13.02
N LEU A 234 4.39 45.88 -12.75
CA LEU A 234 4.21 44.50 -12.34
C LEU A 234 3.38 44.36 -11.04
N PRO A 235 3.56 45.21 -10.00
CA PRO A 235 2.76 45.13 -8.78
C PRO A 235 1.26 45.45 -8.96
N GLU A 236 0.88 46.10 -10.07
CA GLU A 236 -0.50 46.40 -10.41
C GLU A 236 -1.25 45.15 -10.95
N ILE A 237 -0.49 44.14 -11.42
CA ILE A 237 -1.06 42.92 -12.01
C ILE A 237 -1.49 41.99 -10.90
N LYS A 238 -2.79 41.72 -10.82
CA LYS A 238 -3.37 40.73 -9.92
C LYS A 238 -3.95 39.60 -10.73
N ILE A 239 -3.59 38.36 -10.33
CA ILE A 239 -4.04 37.11 -10.97
C ILE A 239 -4.60 36.22 -9.90
N GLU A 240 -5.77 35.68 -10.15
CA GLU A 240 -6.40 34.69 -9.25
C GLU A 240 -5.55 33.42 -9.18
N GLY A 241 -5.37 32.88 -7.97
CA GLY A 241 -4.53 31.69 -7.71
C GLY A 241 -3.05 32.01 -7.45
N VAL A 242 -2.60 33.27 -7.58
CA VAL A 242 -1.25 33.69 -7.19
C VAL A 242 -1.17 33.91 -5.68
N ILE A 243 -0.20 33.28 -5.03
CA ILE A 243 0.13 33.47 -3.62
C ILE A 243 1.22 34.56 -3.53
N GLY A 244 0.85 35.72 -3.03
CA GLY A 244 1.75 36.87 -2.96
C GLY A 244 1.76 37.69 -4.25
N GLU A 245 2.92 37.94 -4.82
CA GLU A 245 3.11 38.81 -5.99
C GLU A 245 3.85 38.08 -7.11
N ILE A 246 3.71 38.58 -8.33
CA ILE A 246 4.52 38.15 -9.48
C ILE A 246 5.90 38.74 -9.34
N VAL A 247 6.92 37.89 -9.46
CA VAL A 247 8.32 38.31 -9.35
C VAL A 247 8.97 38.34 -10.72
N TYR A 248 9.70 39.41 -11.03
CA TYR A 248 10.62 39.48 -12.16
C TYR A 248 11.97 38.91 -11.73
N ASP A 249 12.39 37.78 -12.30
CA ASP A 249 13.64 37.10 -11.95
C ASP A 249 14.85 37.62 -12.75
N GLY A 250 14.62 38.43 -13.78
CA GLY A 250 15.66 38.99 -14.64
C GLY A 250 15.71 38.35 -16.04
N VAL A 251 16.84 38.55 -16.71
CA VAL A 251 17.11 37.97 -18.04
C VAL A 251 17.44 36.49 -17.90
N ALA A 252 16.62 35.66 -18.51
CA ALA A 252 16.81 34.20 -18.50
C ALA A 252 17.78 33.72 -19.59
N ALA A 253 17.73 34.35 -20.78
CA ALA A 253 18.57 34.02 -21.91
C ALA A 253 18.68 35.16 -22.92
N LEU A 254 19.77 35.13 -23.70
CA LEU A 254 19.92 35.94 -24.91
C LEU A 254 19.63 34.99 -26.09
N GLY A 255 18.41 35.13 -26.64
CA GLY A 255 17.90 34.26 -27.69
C GLY A 255 18.33 34.68 -29.09
N ALA A 256 17.99 33.88 -30.10
CA ALA A 256 18.32 34.15 -31.50
C ALA A 256 17.62 35.42 -32.05
N SER A 257 16.46 35.77 -31.52
CA SER A 257 15.64 36.89 -32.01
C SER A 257 15.35 37.96 -30.97
N GLY A 258 15.70 37.75 -29.70
CA GLY A 258 15.40 38.66 -28.61
C GLY A 258 16.02 38.28 -27.28
N VAL A 259 15.78 39.09 -26.27
CA VAL A 259 16.18 38.89 -24.88
C VAL A 259 15.03 38.26 -24.11
N THR A 260 15.23 37.05 -23.56
CA THR A 260 14.19 36.31 -22.80
C THR A 260 14.19 36.81 -21.35
N LEU A 261 13.06 37.33 -20.91
CA LEU A 261 12.79 37.74 -19.54
C LEU A 261 12.01 36.63 -18.81
N GLN A 262 12.35 36.40 -17.54
CA GLN A 262 11.67 35.40 -16.69
C GLN A 262 10.83 36.08 -15.63
N PHE A 263 9.61 35.55 -15.49
CA PHE A 263 8.68 35.89 -14.42
C PHE A 263 8.23 34.62 -13.70
N THR A 264 8.13 34.72 -12.38
CA THR A 264 7.60 33.63 -11.56
C THR A 264 6.53 34.11 -10.60
N ALA A 265 5.61 33.22 -10.24
CA ALA A 265 4.62 33.45 -9.20
C ALA A 265 4.40 32.20 -8.41
N ASP A 266 4.29 32.30 -7.09
CA ASP A 266 3.91 31.18 -6.23
C ASP A 266 2.41 30.92 -6.35
N CYS A 267 2.00 29.64 -6.45
CA CYS A 267 0.60 29.23 -6.58
C CYS A 267 0.44 27.80 -6.08
N ASP A 268 -0.81 27.37 -5.91
CA ASP A 268 -1.10 25.96 -5.69
C ASP A 268 -0.77 25.15 -6.95
N GLU A 269 -0.30 23.92 -6.75
CA GLU A 269 0.09 23.03 -7.86
C GLU A 269 -1.08 22.72 -8.81
N ASN A 270 -2.31 22.71 -8.32
CA ASN A 270 -3.51 22.55 -9.15
C ASN A 270 -3.69 23.71 -10.14
N ASP A 271 -3.28 24.91 -9.76
CA ASP A 271 -3.50 26.15 -10.51
C ASP A 271 -2.32 26.57 -11.39
N ILE A 272 -1.18 25.85 -11.31
CA ILE A 272 0.09 26.24 -11.98
C ILE A 272 -0.11 26.57 -13.47
N PHE A 273 -0.88 25.76 -14.20
CA PHE A 273 -1.12 25.98 -15.62
C PHE A 273 -2.12 27.12 -15.89
N ALA A 274 -3.08 27.32 -14.98
CA ALA A 274 -4.03 28.43 -15.09
C ALA A 274 -3.35 29.75 -14.82
N VAL A 275 -2.56 29.81 -13.75
CA VAL A 275 -1.75 30.98 -13.39
C VAL A 275 -0.74 31.31 -14.50
N GLN A 276 -0.02 30.32 -15.04
CA GLN A 276 0.94 30.54 -16.14
C GLN A 276 0.27 31.14 -17.36
N ARG A 277 -0.91 30.63 -17.78
CA ARG A 277 -1.65 31.23 -18.92
C ARG A 277 -2.12 32.64 -18.63
N ALA A 278 -2.59 32.91 -17.41
CA ALA A 278 -3.02 34.21 -16.99
C ALA A 278 -1.85 35.21 -16.94
N MET A 279 -0.68 34.77 -16.43
CA MET A 279 0.57 35.56 -16.47
C MET A 279 0.96 35.94 -17.91
N ASN A 280 0.97 34.97 -18.83
CA ASN A 280 1.28 35.21 -20.24
C ASN A 280 0.37 36.32 -20.82
N GLY A 281 -0.94 36.21 -20.57
CA GLY A 281 -1.90 37.21 -21.08
C GLY A 281 -1.74 38.61 -20.46
N ARG A 282 -1.60 38.67 -19.12
CA ARG A 282 -1.46 39.96 -18.42
C ARG A 282 -0.14 40.66 -18.71
N LEU A 283 0.95 39.93 -18.76
CA LEU A 283 2.27 40.47 -19.10
C LEU A 283 2.31 40.95 -20.55
N LYS A 284 1.67 40.21 -21.48
CA LYS A 284 1.53 40.65 -22.87
C LYS A 284 0.84 42.03 -22.99
N VAL A 285 -0.31 42.18 -22.29
CA VAL A 285 -1.07 43.43 -22.26
C VAL A 285 -0.23 44.55 -21.67
N MET A 286 0.44 44.30 -20.53
CA MET A 286 1.33 45.31 -19.91
C MET A 286 2.43 45.75 -20.86
N PHE A 287 3.06 44.87 -21.62
CA PHE A 287 4.11 45.19 -22.56
C PHE A 287 3.59 46.01 -23.76
N ASP A 288 2.43 45.62 -24.30
CA ASP A 288 1.79 46.35 -25.40
C ASP A 288 1.42 47.80 -25.00
N GLU A 289 0.82 47.99 -23.83
CA GLU A 289 0.43 49.30 -23.30
C GLU A 289 1.62 50.23 -23.05
N ASN A 290 2.80 49.65 -22.78
CA ASN A 290 4.02 50.43 -22.52
C ASN A 290 5.00 50.45 -23.70
N GLY A 291 4.56 50.01 -24.88
CA GLY A 291 5.34 50.05 -26.10
C GLY A 291 6.62 49.21 -26.09
N ILE A 292 6.59 48.09 -25.37
CA ILE A 292 7.65 47.09 -25.39
C ILE A 292 7.34 46.08 -26.49
N VAL A 293 8.27 45.93 -27.45
CA VAL A 293 8.07 45.12 -28.65
C VAL A 293 8.49 43.66 -28.38
N MET A 294 7.58 42.73 -28.62
CA MET A 294 7.91 41.31 -28.68
C MET A 294 8.41 40.97 -30.08
N PRO A 295 9.61 40.38 -30.20
CA PRO A 295 10.19 40.13 -31.51
C PRO A 295 9.48 39.06 -32.29
N PHE A 296 9.35 39.23 -33.60
CA PHE A 296 9.12 38.13 -34.52
C PHE A 296 10.43 37.37 -34.76
N ASN A 297 10.33 36.12 -35.23
CA ASN A 297 11.52 35.38 -35.62
C ASN A 297 12.32 36.19 -36.67
N GLN A 298 13.58 36.55 -36.35
CA GLN A 298 14.46 37.29 -37.25
C GLN A 298 15.34 36.30 -38.01
N LEU A 299 15.42 36.47 -39.34
CA LEU A 299 16.28 35.69 -40.21
C LEU A 299 17.24 36.63 -40.92
N GLY A 300 18.54 36.51 -40.66
CA GLY A 300 19.58 37.22 -41.41
C GLY A 300 19.85 36.50 -42.75
N VAL A 301 19.49 37.14 -43.88
CA VAL A 301 19.76 36.59 -45.22
C VAL A 301 20.96 37.31 -45.82
N HIS A 302 22.06 36.63 -45.98
CA HIS A 302 23.23 37.11 -46.73
C HIS A 302 23.07 36.71 -48.20
N MET A 303 22.86 37.70 -49.07
CA MET A 303 22.83 37.44 -50.52
C MET A 303 24.20 37.80 -51.12
N ASP A 304 24.89 36.77 -51.66
CA ASP A 304 26.08 37.00 -52.45
C ASP A 304 25.69 37.71 -53.76
N LYS A 305 26.19 38.90 -53.96
CA LYS A 305 26.12 39.55 -55.28
C LYS A 305 27.05 38.83 -56.21
N LYS A 306 26.52 38.11 -57.25
CA LYS A 306 27.30 37.67 -58.38
C LYS A 306 27.80 38.77 -59.21
#